data_ffb4072e9eba6b5a6beaefc280138fb1
#
_entry.id   ffb4072e9eba6b5a6beaefc280138fb1
#
_cell.length_a   1.000
_cell.length_b   1.000
_cell.length_c   1.000
_cell.angle_alpha   90.00
_cell.angle_beta   90.00
_cell.angle_gamma   90.00
#
_symmetry.space_group_name_H-M   'P 1'
#
loop_
_entity.id
_entity.type
_entity.pdbx_description
1 polymer ?
#
loop_
_entity_poly.entity_id
_entity_poly.type
_entity_poly.pdbx_seq_one_letter_code
_entity_poly.pdbx_strand_id
1 'polypeptide(L)'
;IPGIIEILDDLRDLGVDILWLSPIYKSPLADQGYDISDYYSIDPRFGTMKDMEHLIHEAKKRQMYILMDLVVNHCSDEHEWFQKAIQDPDGKYGNFFYITDRKEGEKLPCNWRSYFGGPVWEPLPGHPDKQYLHVFHKKQPDLDWENPEVREEVYKNIRWWMEKGLGGFRIDAIINIKKKLPFQD
;
A
#
# COMPACT_ATOMS: atom_id res chain seq x y z
N ILE A 1 2.52 11.58 15.36
CA ILE A 1 3.95 11.89 15.08
C ILE A 1 4.50 12.85 16.12
N PRO A 2 3.87 14.00 16.46
CA PRO A 2 4.43 14.89 17.49
C PRO A 2 4.75 14.21 18.82
N GLY A 3 3.84 13.38 19.35
CA GLY A 3 4.09 12.66 20.60
C GLY A 3 5.26 11.67 20.55
N ILE A 4 5.62 11.15 19.37
CA ILE A 4 6.82 10.32 19.23
C ILE A 4 8.08 11.19 19.41
N ILE A 5 8.07 12.42 18.88
CA ILE A 5 9.20 13.34 18.99
C ILE A 5 9.48 13.67 20.48
N GLU A 6 8.42 13.83 21.28
CA GLU A 6 8.53 14.14 22.70
C GLU A 6 9.22 13.05 23.52
N ILE A 7 9.15 11.79 23.09
CA ILE A 7 9.70 10.63 23.83
C ILE A 7 10.95 10.02 23.18
N LEU A 8 11.54 10.69 22.18
CA LEU A 8 12.73 10.14 21.49
C LEU A 8 13.92 9.93 22.43
N ASP A 9 14.11 10.80 23.42
CA ASP A 9 15.19 10.65 24.39
C ASP A 9 14.97 9.43 25.29
N ASP A 10 13.77 9.20 25.77
CA ASP A 10 13.40 8.02 26.56
C ASP A 10 13.61 6.74 25.77
N LEU A 11 13.21 6.74 24.48
CA LEU A 11 13.42 5.59 23.60
C LEU A 11 14.92 5.33 23.36
N ARG A 12 15.71 6.38 23.18
CA ARG A 12 17.17 6.26 23.04
C ARG A 12 17.81 5.69 24.31
N ASP A 13 17.40 6.16 25.48
CA ASP A 13 17.90 5.68 26.77
C ASP A 13 17.56 4.20 27.03
N LEU A 14 16.42 3.73 26.47
CA LEU A 14 16.06 2.30 26.44
C LEU A 14 16.93 1.47 25.47
N GLY A 15 17.78 2.10 24.66
CA GLY A 15 18.64 1.42 23.68
C GLY A 15 17.98 1.18 22.33
N VAL A 16 16.91 1.91 21.98
CA VAL A 16 16.26 1.81 20.68
C VAL A 16 17.09 2.55 19.63
N ASP A 17 17.46 1.85 18.57
CA ASP A 17 18.18 2.41 17.43
C ASP A 17 17.28 2.64 16.21
N ILE A 18 16.19 1.87 16.10
CA ILE A 18 15.28 1.91 14.97
C ILE A 18 13.84 1.97 15.45
N LEU A 19 13.08 2.91 14.92
CA LEU A 19 11.63 3.01 15.10
C LEU A 19 10.92 2.65 13.80
N TRP A 20 10.14 1.59 13.81
CA TRP A 20 9.22 1.29 12.75
C TRP A 20 7.85 1.88 13.07
N LEU A 21 7.31 2.64 12.11
CA LEU A 21 5.96 3.18 12.17
C LEU A 21 5.05 2.29 11.33
N SER A 22 3.96 1.79 11.92
CA SER A 22 2.85 1.22 11.14
C SER A 22 2.31 2.29 10.17
N PRO A 23 1.50 1.92 9.15
CA PRO A 23 1.16 2.87 8.09
C PRO A 23 0.57 4.18 8.61
N ILE A 24 1.20 5.28 8.25
CA ILE A 24 0.79 6.66 8.58
C ILE A 24 0.43 7.48 7.35
N TYR A 25 0.43 6.85 6.18
CA TYR A 25 -0.02 7.47 4.94
C TYR A 25 -1.50 7.80 4.98
N LYS A 26 -1.93 8.67 4.07
CA LYS A 26 -3.35 8.93 3.87
C LYS A 26 -4.09 7.65 3.52
N SER A 27 -5.14 7.35 4.29
CA SER A 27 -5.89 6.11 4.19
C SER A 27 -7.34 6.29 4.64
N PRO A 28 -8.34 5.66 3.99
CA PRO A 28 -9.70 5.57 4.50
C PRO A 28 -9.85 4.65 5.72
N LEU A 29 -8.78 3.93 6.14
CA LEU A 29 -8.72 3.02 7.30
C LEU A 29 -9.65 1.81 7.21
N ALA A 30 -9.90 1.29 6.03
CA ALA A 30 -10.62 0.03 5.86
C ALA A 30 -9.84 -1.15 6.46
N ASP A 31 -8.52 -1.06 6.46
CA ASP A 31 -7.60 -2.02 7.08
C ASP A 31 -6.52 -1.29 7.91
N GLN A 32 -6.95 -0.47 8.86
CA GLN A 32 -6.10 0.20 9.87
C GLN A 32 -4.89 0.97 9.29
N GLY A 33 -5.00 1.44 8.04
CA GLY A 33 -3.96 2.20 7.34
C GLY A 33 -3.22 1.40 6.27
N TYR A 34 -3.39 0.09 6.20
CA TYR A 34 -2.81 -0.74 5.13
C TYR A 34 -3.54 -0.60 3.78
N ASP A 35 -4.63 0.13 3.72
CA ASP A 35 -5.34 0.58 2.52
C ASP A 35 -4.91 2.01 2.18
N ILE A 36 -3.76 2.17 1.53
CA ILE A 36 -3.15 3.47 1.26
C ILE A 36 -3.81 4.14 0.06
N SER A 37 -4.35 5.35 0.28
CA SER A 37 -4.96 6.16 -0.79
C SER A 37 -4.01 7.20 -1.39
N ASP A 38 -2.91 7.54 -0.71
CA ASP A 38 -1.86 8.43 -1.21
C ASP A 38 -0.53 8.11 -0.51
N TYR A 39 0.45 7.63 -1.28
CA TYR A 39 1.78 7.25 -0.77
C TYR A 39 2.71 8.45 -0.50
N TYR A 40 2.32 9.67 -0.87
CA TYR A 40 3.12 10.88 -0.73
C TYR A 40 2.61 11.82 0.35
N SER A 41 1.55 11.43 1.07
CA SER A 41 0.92 12.24 2.11
C SER A 41 0.88 11.50 3.45
N ILE A 42 1.02 12.27 4.52
CA ILE A 42 0.74 11.79 5.88
C ILE A 42 -0.75 12.01 6.17
N ASP A 43 -1.39 11.02 6.79
CA ASP A 43 -2.78 11.16 7.21
C ASP A 43 -2.87 12.22 8.33
N PRO A 44 -3.79 13.19 8.23
CA PRO A 44 -3.94 14.26 9.21
C PRO A 44 -4.15 13.80 10.65
N ARG A 45 -4.65 12.58 10.85
CA ARG A 45 -4.82 11.99 12.20
C ARG A 45 -3.49 11.75 12.90
N PHE A 46 -2.40 11.56 12.16
CA PHE A 46 -1.06 11.31 12.70
C PHE A 46 -0.18 12.55 12.73
N GLY A 47 -0.50 13.57 11.96
CA GLY A 47 0.26 14.80 11.83
C GLY A 47 0.37 15.28 10.40
N THR A 48 1.37 16.10 10.15
CA THR A 48 1.66 16.69 8.84
C THR A 48 2.96 16.15 8.25
N MET A 49 3.22 16.46 6.98
CA MET A 49 4.51 16.16 6.36
C MET A 49 5.68 16.87 7.08
N LYS A 50 5.45 18.10 7.58
CA LYS A 50 6.45 18.81 8.39
C LYS A 50 6.76 18.10 9.70
N ASP A 51 5.75 17.53 10.35
CA ASP A 51 5.95 16.72 11.55
C ASP A 51 6.77 15.46 11.26
N MET A 52 6.53 14.83 10.12
CA MET A 52 7.30 13.66 9.71
C MET A 52 8.75 13.99 9.39
N GLU A 53 8.99 15.07 8.65
CA GLU A 53 10.35 15.57 8.37
C GLU A 53 11.07 15.97 9.66
N HIS A 54 10.36 16.57 10.61
CA HIS A 54 10.89 16.90 11.94
C HIS A 54 11.23 15.63 12.73
N LEU A 55 10.37 14.62 12.74
CA LEU A 55 10.65 13.34 13.40
C LEU A 55 11.91 12.68 12.83
N ILE A 56 12.05 12.61 11.50
CA ILE A 56 13.23 12.04 10.84
C ILE A 56 14.49 12.81 11.30
N HIS A 57 14.44 14.13 11.31
CA HIS A 57 15.55 14.98 11.68
C HIS A 57 15.95 14.78 13.16
N GLU A 58 14.97 14.78 14.08
CA GLU A 58 15.22 14.62 15.52
C GLU A 58 15.71 13.21 15.88
N ALA A 59 15.19 12.18 15.20
CA ALA A 59 15.69 10.82 15.35
C ALA A 59 17.15 10.71 14.90
N LYS A 60 17.50 11.31 13.74
CA LYS A 60 18.86 11.31 13.22
C LYS A 60 19.87 11.97 14.14
N LYS A 61 19.50 13.07 14.82
CA LYS A 61 20.36 13.71 15.84
C LYS A 61 20.72 12.76 16.99
N ARG A 62 19.84 11.81 17.27
CA ARG A 62 20.00 10.79 18.33
C ARG A 62 20.60 9.49 17.82
N GLN A 63 21.10 9.47 16.57
CA GLN A 63 21.59 8.26 15.88
C GLN A 63 20.53 7.16 15.80
N MET A 64 19.26 7.55 15.66
CA MET A 64 18.12 6.67 15.47
C MET A 64 17.61 6.76 14.03
N TYR A 65 17.03 5.67 13.53
CA TYR A 65 16.45 5.60 12.19
C TYR A 65 14.95 5.39 12.27
N ILE A 66 14.23 6.04 11.38
CA ILE A 66 12.80 5.81 11.19
C ILE A 66 12.58 4.90 10.01
N LEU A 67 11.83 3.82 10.19
CA LEU A 67 11.31 2.97 9.12
C LEU A 67 9.81 3.22 8.95
N MET A 68 9.37 3.33 7.72
CA MET A 68 7.94 3.31 7.37
C MET A 68 7.54 1.94 6.83
N ASP A 69 6.25 1.70 6.76
CA ASP A 69 5.71 0.51 6.12
C ASP A 69 5.66 0.70 4.59
N LEU A 70 6.19 -0.23 3.84
CA LEU A 70 6.09 -0.27 2.38
C LEU A 70 4.98 -1.24 2.00
N VAL A 71 3.78 -0.73 1.83
CA VAL A 71 2.58 -1.50 1.49
C VAL A 71 2.35 -1.41 0.00
N VAL A 72 2.85 -2.37 -0.75
CA VAL A 72 2.90 -2.32 -2.21
C VAL A 72 2.37 -3.58 -2.91
N ASN A 73 1.84 -4.54 -2.14
CA ASN A 73 1.06 -5.61 -2.73
C ASN A 73 -0.26 -5.09 -3.32
N HIS A 74 -0.85 -4.09 -2.69
CA HIS A 74 -2.13 -3.48 -3.01
C HIS A 74 -2.10 -1.99 -2.66
N CYS A 75 -3.12 -1.25 -3.10
CA CYS A 75 -3.43 0.08 -2.60
C CYS A 75 -4.90 0.15 -2.16
N SER A 76 -5.34 1.29 -1.66
CA SER A 76 -6.76 1.52 -1.40
C SER A 76 -7.58 1.55 -2.70
N ASP A 77 -8.83 1.11 -2.64
CA ASP A 77 -9.81 1.34 -3.71
C ASP A 77 -10.06 2.85 -3.95
N GLU A 78 -9.75 3.71 -2.98
CA GLU A 78 -9.80 5.18 -3.13
C GLU A 78 -8.50 5.78 -3.69
N HIS A 79 -7.46 4.99 -3.95
CA HIS A 79 -6.24 5.48 -4.60
C HIS A 79 -6.53 5.93 -6.04
N GLU A 80 -5.89 7.02 -6.47
CA GLU A 80 -6.12 7.59 -7.80
C GLU A 80 -5.89 6.57 -8.94
N TRP A 81 -4.96 5.63 -8.78
CA TRP A 81 -4.71 4.60 -9.78
C TRP A 81 -5.92 3.69 -9.98
N PHE A 82 -6.55 3.24 -8.88
CA PHE A 82 -7.73 2.39 -8.99
C PHE A 82 -8.96 3.15 -9.46
N GLN A 83 -9.12 4.41 -9.04
CA GLN A 83 -10.18 5.28 -9.53
C GLN A 83 -10.08 5.53 -11.04
N LYS A 84 -8.86 5.69 -11.57
CA LYS A 84 -8.61 5.76 -13.02
C LYS A 84 -8.82 4.42 -13.72
N ALA A 85 -8.46 3.30 -13.08
CA ALA A 85 -8.73 1.95 -13.59
C ALA A 85 -10.23 1.67 -13.73
N ILE A 86 -11.05 2.14 -12.79
CA ILE A 86 -12.52 2.06 -12.89
C ILE A 86 -13.05 2.86 -14.08
N GLN A 87 -12.46 4.01 -14.38
CA GLN A 87 -12.89 4.85 -15.52
C GLN A 87 -12.51 4.25 -16.87
N ASP A 88 -11.37 3.57 -16.95
CA ASP A 88 -10.84 2.93 -18.16
C ASP A 88 -10.12 1.63 -17.79
N PRO A 89 -10.87 0.51 -17.62
CA PRO A 89 -10.30 -0.77 -17.21
C PRO A 89 -9.31 -1.40 -18.19
N ASP A 90 -9.39 -1.03 -19.46
CA ASP A 90 -8.51 -1.55 -20.51
C ASP A 90 -7.34 -0.60 -20.81
N GLY A 91 -7.32 0.56 -20.15
CA GLY A 91 -6.30 1.59 -20.30
C GLY A 91 -5.07 1.37 -19.40
N LYS A 92 -4.22 2.40 -19.34
CA LYS A 92 -2.97 2.38 -18.59
C LYS A 92 -3.14 1.91 -17.16
N TYR A 93 -4.08 2.52 -16.42
CA TYR A 93 -4.27 2.24 -15.00
C TYR A 93 -5.06 0.95 -14.74
N GLY A 94 -5.88 0.49 -15.69
CA GLY A 94 -6.47 -0.84 -15.65
C GLY A 94 -5.40 -1.94 -15.59
N ASN A 95 -4.31 -1.75 -16.34
CA ASN A 95 -3.16 -2.65 -16.36
C ASN A 95 -2.26 -2.56 -15.09
N PHE A 96 -2.55 -1.66 -14.14
CA PHE A 96 -1.88 -1.63 -12.84
C PHE A 96 -2.39 -2.68 -11.88
N PHE A 97 -3.55 -3.26 -12.18
CA PHE A 97 -4.25 -4.21 -11.34
C PHE A 97 -4.55 -5.50 -12.12
N TYR A 98 -4.84 -6.56 -11.38
CA TYR A 98 -5.34 -7.79 -11.98
C TYR A 98 -6.85 -7.62 -12.23
N ILE A 99 -7.21 -7.09 -13.39
CA ILE A 99 -8.60 -6.96 -13.86
C ILE A 99 -8.82 -7.95 -14.98
N THR A 100 -9.91 -8.73 -14.90
CA THR A 100 -10.28 -9.73 -15.92
C THR A 100 -11.73 -9.61 -16.29
N ASP A 101 -12.10 -10.17 -17.45
CA ASP A 101 -13.49 -10.30 -17.84
C ASP A 101 -14.24 -11.22 -16.85
N ARG A 102 -15.50 -10.92 -16.66
CA ARG A 102 -16.44 -11.68 -15.84
C ARG A 102 -17.68 -11.96 -16.66
N LYS A 103 -18.08 -13.24 -16.74
CA LYS A 103 -19.37 -13.62 -17.33
C LYS A 103 -20.25 -14.24 -16.27
N GLU A 104 -21.53 -13.90 -16.32
CA GLU A 104 -22.51 -14.45 -15.39
C GLU A 104 -22.56 -15.98 -15.51
N GLY A 105 -22.48 -16.67 -14.35
CA GLY A 105 -22.49 -18.14 -14.31
C GLY A 105 -21.14 -18.82 -14.61
N GLU A 106 -20.09 -18.08 -15.02
CA GLU A 106 -18.75 -18.65 -15.17
C GLU A 106 -18.05 -18.81 -13.81
N LYS A 107 -17.11 -19.76 -13.75
CA LYS A 107 -16.23 -19.91 -12.58
C LYS A 107 -15.31 -18.73 -12.46
N LEU A 108 -14.96 -18.39 -11.21
CA LEU A 108 -13.90 -17.41 -10.94
C LEU A 108 -12.57 -17.88 -11.54
N PRO A 109 -11.65 -16.96 -11.85
CA PRO A 109 -10.34 -17.30 -12.44
C PRO A 109 -9.51 -18.29 -11.61
N CYS A 110 -9.75 -18.34 -10.29
CA CYS A 110 -9.20 -19.34 -9.38
C CYS A 110 -10.07 -19.49 -8.13
N ASN A 111 -9.82 -20.52 -7.32
CA ASN A 111 -10.54 -20.80 -6.08
C ASN A 111 -9.91 -20.15 -4.83
N TRP A 112 -8.93 -19.26 -5.00
CA TRP A 112 -8.23 -18.62 -3.90
C TRP A 112 -9.20 -17.86 -2.99
N ARG A 113 -8.82 -17.78 -1.72
CA ARG A 113 -9.60 -17.07 -0.71
C ARG A 113 -8.80 -15.91 -0.14
N SER A 114 -9.52 -14.80 0.09
CA SER A 114 -8.96 -13.64 0.77
C SER A 114 -8.56 -13.98 2.20
N TYR A 115 -7.50 -13.34 2.70
CA TYR A 115 -7.11 -13.41 4.12
C TYR A 115 -8.22 -12.91 5.06
N PHE A 116 -9.11 -12.05 4.56
CA PHE A 116 -10.29 -11.56 5.29
C PHE A 116 -11.54 -12.43 5.07
N GLY A 117 -11.40 -13.53 4.33
CA GLY A 117 -12.49 -14.44 4.01
C GLY A 117 -13.18 -14.11 2.67
N GLY A 118 -13.95 -15.07 2.17
CA GLY A 118 -14.59 -14.96 0.85
C GLY A 118 -13.62 -15.19 -0.33
N PRO A 119 -14.10 -15.04 -1.57
CA PRO A 119 -13.28 -15.16 -2.77
C PRO A 119 -12.32 -13.96 -2.87
N VAL A 120 -11.25 -14.13 -3.66
CA VAL A 120 -10.30 -13.02 -3.96
C VAL A 120 -10.73 -12.15 -5.14
N TRP A 121 -11.84 -12.46 -5.77
CA TRP A 121 -12.36 -11.74 -6.94
C TRP A 121 -13.65 -11.02 -6.61
N GLU A 122 -13.69 -9.73 -6.87
CA GLU A 122 -14.87 -8.88 -6.72
C GLU A 122 -15.26 -8.23 -8.06
N PRO A 123 -16.56 -7.99 -8.30
CA PRO A 123 -17.00 -7.19 -9.44
C PRO A 123 -16.34 -5.82 -9.45
N LEU A 124 -15.86 -5.39 -10.62
CA LEU A 124 -15.31 -4.05 -10.77
C LEU A 124 -16.46 -3.01 -10.71
N PRO A 125 -16.39 -1.98 -9.83
CA PRO A 125 -17.43 -0.98 -9.75
C PRO A 125 -17.75 -0.33 -11.10
N GLY A 126 -19.02 -0.28 -11.47
CA GLY A 126 -19.47 0.29 -12.75
C GLY A 126 -19.29 -0.62 -13.98
N HIS A 127 -18.64 -1.78 -13.85
CA HIS A 127 -18.36 -2.72 -14.93
C HIS A 127 -18.82 -4.13 -14.55
N PRO A 128 -20.09 -4.50 -14.80
CA PRO A 128 -20.64 -5.80 -14.41
C PRO A 128 -19.99 -7.00 -15.12
N ASP A 129 -19.35 -6.74 -16.25
CA ASP A 129 -18.62 -7.68 -17.10
C ASP A 129 -17.14 -7.83 -16.73
N LYS A 130 -16.65 -7.12 -15.68
CA LYS A 130 -15.26 -7.18 -15.21
C LYS A 130 -15.18 -7.45 -13.71
N GLN A 131 -14.04 -7.98 -13.29
CA GLN A 131 -13.72 -8.26 -11.89
C GLN A 131 -12.24 -7.97 -11.62
N TYR A 132 -11.92 -7.67 -10.37
CA TYR A 132 -10.54 -7.39 -9.92
C TYR A 132 -10.13 -8.33 -8.79
N LEU A 133 -8.82 -8.54 -8.66
CA LEU A 133 -8.20 -9.35 -7.61
C LEU A 133 -7.93 -8.55 -6.35
N HIS A 134 -8.22 -9.15 -5.19
CA HIS A 134 -7.76 -8.69 -3.87
C HIS A 134 -7.43 -9.89 -2.97
N VAL A 135 -6.20 -10.07 -2.58
CA VAL A 135 -5.85 -11.16 -1.63
C VAL A 135 -6.10 -10.76 -0.17
N PHE A 136 -6.21 -9.48 0.12
CA PHE A 136 -6.60 -8.92 1.41
C PHE A 136 -8.04 -8.40 1.39
N HIS A 137 -8.31 -7.24 1.97
CA HIS A 137 -9.65 -6.70 1.99
C HIS A 137 -10.12 -6.30 0.58
N LYS A 138 -11.43 -6.43 0.29
CA LYS A 138 -12.00 -6.05 -1.02
C LYS A 138 -11.76 -4.57 -1.40
N LYS A 139 -11.49 -3.72 -0.41
CA LYS A 139 -11.06 -2.32 -0.64
C LYS A 139 -9.55 -2.17 -0.86
N GLN A 140 -8.85 -3.26 -1.09
CA GLN A 140 -7.41 -3.30 -1.31
C GLN A 140 -7.10 -4.06 -2.61
N PRO A 141 -7.38 -3.48 -3.78
CA PRO A 141 -7.08 -4.10 -5.08
C PRO A 141 -5.58 -4.37 -5.21
N ASP A 142 -5.23 -5.58 -5.65
CA ASP A 142 -3.85 -6.02 -5.80
C ASP A 142 -3.17 -5.40 -7.02
N LEU A 143 -1.97 -4.88 -6.82
CA LEU A 143 -1.13 -4.32 -7.88
C LEU A 143 -0.46 -5.42 -8.71
N ASP A 144 -0.43 -5.24 -10.03
CA ASP A 144 0.25 -6.16 -10.94
C ASP A 144 1.75 -5.84 -11.03
N TRP A 145 2.55 -6.58 -10.27
CA TRP A 145 4.01 -6.44 -10.26
C TRP A 145 4.72 -6.95 -11.51
N GLU A 146 4.04 -7.67 -12.40
CA GLU A 146 4.59 -7.98 -13.73
C GLU A 146 4.62 -6.74 -14.62
N ASN A 147 3.74 -5.76 -14.36
CA ASN A 147 3.74 -4.49 -15.07
C ASN A 147 4.96 -3.62 -14.66
N PRO A 148 5.87 -3.28 -15.59
CA PRO A 148 7.04 -2.46 -15.27
C PRO A 148 6.70 -1.05 -14.82
N GLU A 149 5.56 -0.49 -15.25
CA GLU A 149 5.13 0.85 -14.83
C GLU A 149 4.72 0.87 -13.36
N VAL A 150 4.10 -0.20 -12.86
CA VAL A 150 3.80 -0.35 -11.42
C VAL A 150 5.10 -0.34 -10.61
N ARG A 151 6.09 -1.14 -11.03
CA ARG A 151 7.39 -1.18 -10.35
C ARG A 151 8.07 0.20 -10.33
N GLU A 152 8.04 0.91 -11.45
CA GLU A 152 8.66 2.24 -11.53
C GLU A 152 7.96 3.26 -10.63
N GLU A 153 6.63 3.25 -10.54
CA GLU A 153 5.89 4.12 -9.62
C GLU A 153 6.21 3.82 -8.15
N VAL A 154 6.34 2.53 -7.79
CA VAL A 154 6.77 2.13 -6.44
C VAL A 154 8.21 2.59 -6.18
N TYR A 155 9.13 2.43 -7.13
CA TYR A 155 10.53 2.88 -6.97
C TYR A 155 10.64 4.40 -6.86
N LYS A 156 9.81 5.16 -7.56
CA LYS A 156 9.73 6.63 -7.39
C LYS A 156 9.30 6.99 -5.96
N ASN A 157 8.31 6.30 -5.43
CA ASN A 157 7.86 6.52 -4.05
C ASN A 157 8.97 6.21 -3.04
N ILE A 158 9.66 5.07 -3.19
CA ILE A 158 10.79 4.70 -2.33
C ILE A 158 11.87 5.77 -2.37
N ARG A 159 12.30 6.19 -3.57
CA ARG A 159 13.33 7.24 -3.73
C ARG A 159 12.91 8.54 -3.06
N TRP A 160 11.67 8.96 -3.26
CA TRP A 160 11.15 10.21 -2.69
C TRP A 160 11.21 10.24 -1.15
N TRP A 161 10.85 9.13 -0.50
CA TRP A 161 10.95 9.03 0.96
C TRP A 161 12.40 8.94 1.45
N MET A 162 13.25 8.21 0.73
CA MET A 162 14.67 8.12 1.06
C MET A 162 15.39 9.49 0.92
N GLU A 163 15.02 10.28 -0.06
CA GLU A 163 15.52 11.67 -0.24
C GLU A 163 15.12 12.59 0.92
N LYS A 164 14.00 12.32 1.59
CA LYS A 164 13.61 13.02 2.82
C LYS A 164 14.41 12.58 4.05
N GLY A 165 15.28 11.61 3.92
CA GLY A 165 16.14 11.12 4.99
C GLY A 165 15.56 9.94 5.79
N LEU A 166 14.50 9.31 5.29
CA LEU A 166 13.96 8.08 5.88
C LEU A 166 15.06 7.01 5.98
N GLY A 167 15.12 6.27 7.10
CA GLY A 167 16.11 5.22 7.33
C GLY A 167 15.90 3.95 6.52
N GLY A 168 14.66 3.71 6.07
CA GLY A 168 14.31 2.56 5.26
C GLY A 168 12.84 2.17 5.41
N PHE A 169 12.53 0.92 5.02
CA PHE A 169 11.17 0.40 5.04
C PHE A 169 11.10 -1.00 5.66
N ARG A 170 10.00 -1.28 6.31
CA ARG A 170 9.50 -2.64 6.53
C ARG A 170 8.57 -2.97 5.37
N ILE A 171 8.80 -4.07 4.66
CA ILE A 171 8.00 -4.44 3.50
C ILE A 171 6.83 -5.31 3.95
N ASP A 172 5.63 -4.82 3.72
CA ASP A 172 4.41 -5.56 4.03
C ASP A 172 4.10 -6.60 2.96
N ALA A 173 3.54 -7.75 3.40
CA ALA A 173 2.99 -8.80 2.53
C ALA A 173 3.90 -9.21 1.34
N ILE A 174 5.22 -9.20 1.52
CA ILE A 174 6.21 -9.46 0.46
C ILE A 174 5.96 -10.78 -0.30
N ILE A 175 5.46 -11.79 0.38
CA ILE A 175 5.17 -13.10 -0.22
C ILE A 175 4.00 -13.06 -1.22
N ASN A 176 3.17 -12.03 -1.16
CA ASN A 176 1.99 -11.87 -2.00
C ASN A 176 2.23 -10.98 -3.23
N ILE A 177 3.36 -10.27 -3.30
CA ILE A 177 3.65 -9.29 -4.36
C ILE A 177 3.59 -9.94 -5.75
N LYS A 178 4.24 -11.10 -5.90
CA LYS A 178 4.24 -11.84 -7.17
C LYS A 178 3.14 -12.89 -7.19
N LYS A 179 2.29 -12.85 -8.21
CA LYS A 179 1.30 -13.89 -8.51
C LYS A 179 1.82 -14.75 -9.65
N LYS A 180 1.60 -16.07 -9.55
CA LYS A 180 1.91 -16.99 -10.65
C LYS A 180 0.76 -17.00 -11.64
N LEU A 181 1.04 -16.60 -12.87
CA LEU A 181 0.06 -16.59 -13.96
C LEU A 181 0.29 -17.80 -14.92
N PRO A 182 -0.75 -18.33 -15.56
CA PRO A 182 -2.17 -18.05 -15.30
C PRO A 182 -2.57 -18.48 -13.89
N PHE A 183 -3.60 -17.84 -13.35
CA PHE A 183 -4.15 -18.23 -12.04
C PHE A 183 -4.58 -19.70 -12.06
N GLN A 184 -4.22 -20.44 -11.04
CA GLN A 184 -4.50 -21.87 -10.90
C GLN A 184 -5.08 -22.13 -9.50
N ASP A 185 -5.98 -23.14 -9.41
CA ASP A 185 -6.56 -23.63 -8.17
C ASP A 185 -5.52 -24.29 -7.26
#